data_a45a9f6e86d4ea96898ed9721b11dae0
#
_entry.id   a45a9f6e86d4ea96898ed9721b11dae0
#
_cell.length_a   1.000
_cell.length_b   1.000
_cell.length_c   1.000
_cell.angle_alpha   90.00
_cell.angle_beta   90.00
_cell.angle_gamma   90.00
#
_symmetry.space_group_name_H-M   'P 1'
#
loop_
_entity.id
_entity.type
_entity.pdbx_description
1 polymer ?
#
loop_
_entity_poly.entity_id
_entity_poly.type
_entity_poly.pdbx_seq_one_letter_code
_entity_poly.pdbx_strand_id
1 'polypeptide(L)'
;MDTKVYIASVGDDSAYRRLYSAATEARKAKADALRFADDKRRCIAAEALLRHALKEQGICDFQVLTEENGKPYLQGLPVHFSLSHSGEYVLCAISSQSVGCDIQQIKQPDLKLARRYFSSTEVKLLESAPELFYRLWVLKESLGKALGCGLNESILRREFDLTGTKPTLKGKPELFFREFSLPNYRCAVCSQTPDFSEIIFISL
;
A
#
# COMPACT_ATOMS: atom_id res chain seq x y z
N MET A 1 10.87 10.50 12.35
CA MET A 1 11.22 10.14 10.95
C MET A 1 9.97 10.35 10.12
N ASP A 2 10.08 11.11 9.05
CA ASP A 2 8.99 11.33 8.10
C ASP A 2 8.60 10.01 7.44
N THR A 3 7.37 9.91 6.98
CA THR A 3 6.93 8.75 6.20
C THR A 3 7.60 8.78 4.83
N LYS A 4 8.49 7.83 4.54
CA LYS A 4 9.14 7.67 3.23
C LYS A 4 8.30 6.75 2.34
N VAL A 5 8.19 7.13 1.07
CA VAL A 5 7.35 6.40 0.10
C VAL A 5 8.19 6.01 -1.11
N TYR A 6 8.31 4.72 -1.34
CA TYR A 6 9.12 4.14 -2.42
C TYR A 6 8.22 3.38 -3.39
N ILE A 7 8.53 3.47 -4.66
CA ILE A 7 7.86 2.72 -5.73
C ILE A 7 8.89 2.11 -6.69
N ALA A 8 8.60 0.94 -7.20
CA ALA A 8 9.40 0.31 -8.25
C ALA A 8 8.53 -0.41 -9.27
N SER A 9 9.03 -0.52 -10.49
CA SER A 9 8.47 -1.44 -11.48
C SER A 9 8.80 -2.88 -11.08
N VAL A 10 7.85 -3.78 -11.32
CA VAL A 10 8.02 -5.24 -11.09
C VAL A 10 9.09 -5.84 -12.00
N GLY A 11 9.35 -5.20 -13.16
CA GLY A 11 10.32 -5.67 -14.14
C GLY A 11 9.85 -6.87 -14.96
N ASP A 12 10.75 -7.36 -15.80
CA ASP A 12 10.57 -8.50 -16.66
C ASP A 12 11.04 -9.83 -16.02
N ASP A 13 11.06 -10.90 -16.78
CA ASP A 13 11.53 -12.22 -16.31
C ASP A 13 13.02 -12.23 -15.94
N SER A 14 13.83 -11.38 -16.53
CA SER A 14 15.25 -11.26 -16.20
C SER A 14 15.41 -10.63 -14.82
N ALA A 15 14.70 -9.53 -14.58
CA ALA A 15 14.63 -8.87 -13.27
C ALA A 15 14.11 -9.84 -12.20
N TYR A 16 13.02 -10.58 -12.51
CA TYR A 16 12.48 -11.58 -11.59
C TYR A 16 13.53 -12.61 -11.18
N ARG A 17 14.25 -13.23 -12.14
CA ARG A 17 15.26 -14.25 -11.82
C ARG A 17 16.38 -13.70 -10.93
N ARG A 18 16.85 -12.47 -11.21
CA ARG A 18 17.87 -11.81 -10.40
C ARG A 18 17.36 -11.54 -8.97
N LEU A 19 16.18 -10.98 -8.83
CA LEU A 19 15.58 -10.67 -7.53
C LEU A 19 15.22 -11.94 -6.74
N TYR A 20 14.72 -12.97 -7.42
CA TYR A 20 14.42 -14.26 -6.81
C TYR A 20 15.67 -14.91 -6.21
N SER A 21 16.81 -14.89 -6.91
CA SER A 21 18.05 -15.46 -6.37
C SER A 21 18.50 -14.78 -5.06
N ALA A 22 18.22 -13.49 -4.91
CA ALA A 22 18.57 -12.68 -3.74
C ALA A 22 17.49 -12.68 -2.65
N ALA A 23 16.32 -13.22 -2.91
CA ALA A 23 15.20 -13.23 -1.96
C ALA A 23 15.41 -14.23 -0.82
N THR A 24 14.73 -14.00 0.32
CA THR A 24 14.72 -14.95 1.45
C THR A 24 14.01 -16.25 1.05
N GLU A 25 14.40 -17.36 1.70
CA GLU A 25 13.75 -18.66 1.48
C GLU A 25 12.23 -18.59 1.77
N ALA A 26 11.84 -17.87 2.83
CA ALA A 26 10.43 -17.65 3.13
C ALA A 26 9.69 -16.91 2.00
N ARG A 27 10.35 -15.93 1.37
CA ARG A 27 9.76 -15.19 0.25
C ARG A 27 9.69 -16.04 -1.03
N LYS A 28 10.72 -16.84 -1.30
CA LYS A 28 10.73 -17.79 -2.42
C LYS A 28 9.57 -18.78 -2.27
N ALA A 29 9.44 -19.41 -1.09
CA ALA A 29 8.35 -20.33 -0.80
C ALA A 29 6.97 -19.69 -1.00
N LYS A 30 6.80 -18.43 -0.53
CA LYS A 30 5.55 -17.68 -0.75
C LYS A 30 5.30 -17.42 -2.24
N ALA A 31 6.30 -17.00 -2.99
CA ALA A 31 6.17 -16.75 -4.43
C ALA A 31 5.85 -18.05 -5.19
N ASP A 32 6.50 -19.16 -4.84
CA ASP A 32 6.30 -20.46 -5.51
C ASP A 32 4.89 -21.01 -5.31
N ALA A 33 4.28 -20.72 -4.15
CA ALA A 33 2.89 -21.09 -3.86
C ALA A 33 1.85 -20.28 -4.67
N LEU A 34 2.23 -19.18 -5.31
CA LEU A 34 1.33 -18.37 -6.12
C LEU A 34 1.13 -19.02 -7.50
N ARG A 35 -0.11 -18.92 -8.01
CA ARG A 35 -0.51 -19.56 -9.28
C ARG A 35 0.02 -18.79 -10.51
N PHE A 36 -0.08 -17.46 -10.49
CA PHE A 36 0.18 -16.63 -11.67
C PHE A 36 1.58 -16.01 -11.65
N ALA A 37 2.25 -16.00 -12.80
CA ALA A 37 3.60 -15.47 -12.94
C ALA A 37 3.71 -13.99 -12.49
N ASP A 38 2.70 -13.19 -12.81
CA ASP A 38 2.66 -11.77 -12.41
C ASP A 38 2.58 -11.60 -10.89
N ASP A 39 1.86 -12.47 -10.18
CA ASP A 39 1.79 -12.45 -8.72
C ASP A 39 3.13 -12.86 -8.10
N LYS A 40 3.82 -13.84 -8.70
CA LYS A 40 5.18 -14.24 -8.30
C LYS A 40 6.15 -13.06 -8.43
N ARG A 41 6.13 -12.39 -9.60
CA ARG A 41 6.96 -11.20 -9.85
C ARG A 41 6.70 -10.10 -8.82
N ARG A 42 5.43 -9.75 -8.58
CA ARG A 42 5.04 -8.74 -7.57
C ARG A 42 5.47 -9.14 -6.17
N CYS A 43 5.32 -10.40 -5.80
CA CYS A 43 5.73 -10.91 -4.50
C CYS A 43 7.23 -10.71 -4.26
N ILE A 44 8.07 -11.07 -5.21
CA ILE A 44 9.53 -10.93 -5.13
C ILE A 44 9.97 -9.47 -5.18
N ALA A 45 9.41 -8.68 -6.09
CA ALA A 45 9.72 -7.25 -6.21
C ALA A 45 9.35 -6.47 -4.94
N ALA A 46 8.27 -6.83 -4.25
CA ALA A 46 7.86 -6.20 -3.01
C ALA A 46 8.88 -6.41 -1.87
N GLU A 47 9.49 -7.60 -1.76
CA GLU A 47 10.58 -7.80 -0.80
C GLU A 47 11.84 -7.03 -1.18
N ALA A 48 12.21 -7.04 -2.46
CA ALA A 48 13.37 -6.29 -2.93
C ALA A 48 13.23 -4.79 -2.64
N LEU A 49 12.03 -4.23 -2.88
CA LEU A 49 11.75 -2.83 -2.55
C LEU A 49 11.81 -2.56 -1.05
N LEU A 50 11.27 -3.45 -0.21
CA LEU A 50 11.37 -3.31 1.25
C LEU A 50 12.83 -3.32 1.71
N ARG A 51 13.65 -4.25 1.20
CA ARG A 51 15.09 -4.32 1.51
C ARG A 51 15.81 -3.03 1.13
N HIS A 52 15.52 -2.52 -0.07
CA HIS A 52 16.09 -1.26 -0.53
C HIS A 52 15.69 -0.11 0.41
N ALA A 53 14.40 0.03 0.68
CA ALA A 53 13.87 1.08 1.53
C ALA A 53 14.41 1.04 2.96
N LEU A 54 14.60 -0.15 3.56
CA LEU A 54 15.21 -0.32 4.88
C LEU A 54 16.71 0.00 4.86
N LYS A 55 17.42 -0.41 3.80
CA LYS A 55 18.85 -0.08 3.63
C LYS A 55 19.09 1.42 3.58
N GLU A 56 18.22 2.19 2.92
CA GLU A 56 18.25 3.65 2.90
C GLU A 56 18.06 4.27 4.32
N GLN A 57 17.48 3.51 5.26
CA GLN A 57 17.37 3.91 6.67
C GLN A 57 18.52 3.33 7.54
N GLY A 58 19.54 2.73 6.91
CA GLY A 58 20.67 2.11 7.63
C GLY A 58 20.35 0.74 8.23
N ILE A 59 19.22 0.12 7.87
CA ILE A 59 18.78 -1.19 8.38
C ILE A 59 19.11 -2.25 7.33
N CYS A 60 20.17 -3.02 7.57
CA CYS A 60 20.62 -4.10 6.67
C CYS A 60 20.15 -5.49 7.13
N ASP A 61 20.09 -5.71 8.42
CA ASP A 61 19.65 -6.98 9.02
C ASP A 61 18.30 -6.79 9.69
N PHE A 62 17.33 -7.60 9.29
CA PHE A 62 15.98 -7.55 9.83
C PHE A 62 15.23 -8.86 9.63
N GLN A 63 14.30 -9.11 10.52
CA GLN A 63 13.35 -10.21 10.42
C GLN A 63 11.95 -9.66 10.31
N VAL A 64 11.21 -10.11 9.28
CA VAL A 64 9.79 -9.82 9.12
C VAL A 64 9.00 -10.92 9.81
N LEU A 65 8.18 -10.54 10.76
CA LEU A 65 7.19 -11.39 11.40
C LEU A 65 5.78 -10.90 11.04
N THR A 66 4.77 -11.68 11.43
CA THR A 66 3.36 -11.35 11.17
C THR A 66 2.62 -11.31 12.50
N GLU A 67 1.89 -10.23 12.75
CA GLU A 67 0.98 -10.11 13.91
C GLU A 67 -0.20 -11.07 13.77
N GLU A 68 -0.95 -11.30 14.85
CA GLU A 68 -2.15 -12.16 14.85
C GLU A 68 -3.21 -11.71 13.82
N ASN A 69 -3.32 -10.41 13.58
CA ASN A 69 -4.20 -9.81 12.58
C ASN A 69 -3.69 -9.90 11.14
N GLY A 70 -2.50 -10.49 10.91
CA GLY A 70 -1.89 -10.67 9.60
C GLY A 70 -1.00 -9.50 9.12
N LYS A 71 -0.85 -8.42 9.90
CA LYS A 71 0.03 -7.30 9.54
C LYS A 71 1.49 -7.70 9.71
N PRO A 72 2.34 -7.53 8.66
CA PRO A 72 3.76 -7.78 8.81
C PRO A 72 4.43 -6.64 9.60
N TYR A 73 5.43 -7.00 10.41
CA TYR A 73 6.24 -6.05 11.18
C TYR A 73 7.71 -6.48 11.26
N LEU A 74 8.59 -5.55 11.64
CA LEU A 74 10.02 -5.78 11.82
C LEU A 74 10.31 -6.09 13.28
N GLN A 75 10.85 -7.28 13.54
CA GLN A 75 11.15 -7.71 14.92
C GLN A 75 12.22 -6.83 15.55
N GLY A 76 11.92 -6.26 16.73
CA GLY A 76 12.87 -5.50 17.52
C GLY A 76 13.30 -4.15 16.95
N LEU A 77 12.67 -3.67 15.88
CA LEU A 77 12.98 -2.38 15.25
C LEU A 77 11.83 -1.39 15.43
N PRO A 78 12.11 -0.12 15.79
CA PRO A 78 11.10 0.94 15.95
C PRO A 78 10.72 1.55 14.60
N VAL A 79 10.51 0.71 13.59
CA VAL A 79 10.18 1.11 12.22
C VAL A 79 8.99 0.30 11.75
N HIS A 80 7.98 1.00 11.27
CA HIS A 80 6.79 0.43 10.65
C HIS A 80 6.91 0.48 9.14
N PHE A 81 6.36 -0.52 8.47
CA PHE A 81 6.29 -0.53 7.01
C PHE A 81 4.95 -1.05 6.51
N SER A 82 4.66 -0.72 5.28
CA SER A 82 3.52 -1.27 4.54
C SER A 82 3.90 -1.50 3.09
N LEU A 83 3.37 -2.58 2.52
CA LEU A 83 3.59 -2.95 1.12
C LEU A 83 2.26 -3.05 0.38
N SER A 84 2.28 -2.65 -0.87
CA SER A 84 1.18 -2.88 -1.81
C SER A 84 1.74 -3.13 -3.21
N HIS A 85 0.92 -3.74 -4.07
CA HIS A 85 1.28 -3.96 -5.46
C HIS A 85 0.04 -4.04 -6.33
N SER A 86 0.12 -3.54 -7.55
CA SER A 86 -0.92 -3.65 -8.56
C SER A 86 -0.33 -3.48 -9.95
N GLY A 87 -0.76 -4.31 -10.92
CA GLY A 87 -0.23 -4.25 -12.28
C GLY A 87 1.29 -4.37 -12.30
N GLU A 88 1.95 -3.33 -12.80
CA GLU A 88 3.40 -3.28 -13.01
C GLU A 88 4.18 -2.67 -11.85
N TYR A 89 3.52 -2.28 -10.75
CA TYR A 89 4.19 -1.57 -9.66
C TYR A 89 4.06 -2.26 -8.32
N VAL A 90 5.09 -2.08 -7.51
CA VAL A 90 5.13 -2.33 -6.07
C VAL A 90 5.36 -1.02 -5.33
N LEU A 91 4.69 -0.83 -4.20
CA LEU A 91 4.74 0.36 -3.35
C LEU A 91 5.17 -0.06 -1.94
N CYS A 92 6.06 0.71 -1.34
CA CYS A 92 6.51 0.53 0.04
C CYS A 92 6.45 1.88 0.77
N ALA A 93 5.83 1.90 1.93
CA ALA A 93 5.90 3.03 2.85
C ALA A 93 6.62 2.61 4.13
N ILE A 94 7.51 3.47 4.65
CA ILE A 94 8.23 3.28 5.91
C ILE A 94 8.04 4.51 6.78
N SER A 95 7.79 4.30 8.08
CA SER A 95 7.57 5.37 9.04
C SER A 95 8.02 4.96 10.45
N SER A 96 8.28 5.93 11.32
CA SER A 96 8.44 5.68 12.77
C SER A 96 7.13 5.43 13.50
N GLN A 97 6.00 5.62 12.84
CA GLN A 97 4.66 5.38 13.38
C GLN A 97 3.90 4.43 12.47
N SER A 98 2.74 3.96 12.94
CA SER A 98 1.91 3.06 12.14
C SER A 98 1.63 3.65 10.76
N VAL A 99 1.84 2.84 9.72
CA VAL A 99 1.72 3.24 8.33
C VAL A 99 0.99 2.17 7.52
N GLY A 100 0.23 2.61 6.51
CA GLY A 100 -0.38 1.75 5.50
C GLY A 100 -0.29 2.42 4.15
N CYS A 101 -0.04 1.65 3.10
CA CYS A 101 -0.03 2.16 1.72
C CYS A 101 -0.83 1.25 0.80
N ASP A 102 -1.41 1.84 -0.21
CA ASP A 102 -2.06 1.08 -1.29
C ASP A 102 -1.81 1.68 -2.66
N ILE A 103 -1.72 0.81 -3.66
CA ILE A 103 -1.64 1.16 -5.08
C ILE A 103 -2.61 0.30 -5.85
N GLN A 104 -3.38 0.91 -6.76
CA GLN A 104 -4.33 0.21 -7.63
C GLN A 104 -4.22 0.70 -9.07
N GLN A 105 -4.14 -0.24 -9.99
CA GLN A 105 -4.33 0.02 -11.41
C GLN A 105 -5.79 0.40 -11.65
N ILE A 106 -6.03 1.52 -12.32
CA ILE A 106 -7.38 1.98 -12.66
C ILE A 106 -7.98 1.03 -13.70
N LYS A 107 -9.12 0.47 -13.35
CA LYS A 107 -9.95 -0.38 -14.21
C LYS A 107 -11.39 0.12 -14.16
N GLN A 108 -12.32 -0.66 -14.71
CA GLN A 108 -13.74 -0.36 -14.53
C GLN A 108 -14.11 -0.41 -13.05
N PRO A 109 -14.75 0.64 -12.48
CA PRO A 109 -15.10 0.70 -11.08
C PRO A 109 -16.15 -0.37 -10.71
N ASP A 110 -15.96 -1.03 -9.57
CA ASP A 110 -16.97 -1.93 -9.00
C ASP A 110 -17.99 -1.14 -8.15
N LEU A 111 -18.93 -0.48 -8.83
CA LEU A 111 -19.98 0.27 -8.17
C LEU A 111 -20.98 -0.61 -7.38
N LYS A 112 -21.06 -1.91 -7.67
CA LYS A 112 -21.89 -2.84 -6.87
C LYS A 112 -21.27 -3.05 -5.50
N LEU A 113 -19.95 -3.23 -5.45
CA LEU A 113 -19.19 -3.31 -4.20
C LEU A 113 -19.33 -2.00 -3.40
N ALA A 114 -19.18 -0.84 -4.07
CA ALA A 114 -19.33 0.45 -3.41
C ALA A 114 -20.74 0.62 -2.79
N ARG A 115 -21.80 0.32 -3.53
CA ARG A 115 -23.18 0.37 -3.02
C ARG A 115 -23.41 -0.52 -1.80
N ARG A 116 -22.71 -1.65 -1.70
CA ARG A 116 -22.85 -2.59 -0.59
C ARG A 116 -22.10 -2.14 0.67
N TYR A 117 -20.93 -1.54 0.52
CA TYR A 117 -19.99 -1.38 1.63
C TYR A 117 -19.57 0.06 1.92
N PHE A 118 -19.64 0.98 0.97
CA PHE A 118 -19.25 2.37 1.21
C PHE A 118 -20.35 3.14 1.96
N SER A 119 -20.01 4.31 2.49
CA SER A 119 -21.01 5.18 3.11
C SER A 119 -22.02 5.68 2.07
N SER A 120 -23.23 6.02 2.52
CA SER A 120 -24.27 6.55 1.62
C SER A 120 -23.85 7.85 0.92
N THR A 121 -23.04 8.66 1.58
CA THR A 121 -22.47 9.90 1.01
C THR A 121 -21.50 9.58 -0.13
N GLU A 122 -20.60 8.60 0.08
CA GLU A 122 -19.64 8.19 -0.95
C GLU A 122 -20.33 7.49 -2.12
N VAL A 123 -21.37 6.70 -1.86
CA VAL A 123 -22.16 6.08 -2.94
C VAL A 123 -22.79 7.14 -3.82
N LYS A 124 -23.43 8.17 -3.24
CA LYS A 124 -23.99 9.29 -4.01
C LYS A 124 -22.93 10.05 -4.81
N LEU A 125 -21.74 10.24 -4.22
CA LEU A 125 -20.61 10.85 -4.92
C LEU A 125 -20.19 10.02 -6.13
N LEU A 126 -20.11 8.71 -5.99
CA LEU A 126 -19.73 7.79 -7.08
C LEU A 126 -20.80 7.62 -8.16
N GLU A 127 -22.05 7.93 -7.89
CA GLU A 127 -23.11 8.00 -8.93
C GLU A 127 -22.90 9.16 -9.90
N SER A 128 -22.34 10.27 -9.41
CA SER A 128 -22.00 11.45 -10.25
C SER A 128 -20.56 11.47 -10.75
N ALA A 129 -19.63 10.79 -10.06
CA ALA A 129 -18.20 10.78 -10.36
C ALA A 129 -17.60 9.38 -10.12
N PRO A 130 -17.93 8.38 -10.96
CA PRO A 130 -17.49 6.98 -10.78
C PRO A 130 -15.97 6.81 -10.85
N GLU A 131 -15.25 7.73 -11.49
CA GLU A 131 -13.79 7.76 -11.56
C GLU A 131 -13.12 7.94 -10.19
N LEU A 132 -13.85 8.42 -9.18
CA LEU A 132 -13.37 8.55 -7.80
C LEU A 132 -13.33 7.21 -7.05
N PHE A 133 -13.85 6.13 -7.63
CA PHE A 133 -13.88 4.82 -6.97
C PHE A 133 -12.49 4.38 -6.50
N TYR A 134 -11.50 4.39 -7.38
CA TYR A 134 -10.14 3.97 -7.03
C TYR A 134 -9.45 4.94 -6.08
N ARG A 135 -9.81 6.22 -6.10
CA ARG A 135 -9.34 7.18 -5.10
C ARG A 135 -9.82 6.81 -3.70
N LEU A 136 -11.12 6.56 -3.53
CA LEU A 136 -11.69 6.11 -2.25
C LEU A 136 -11.16 4.74 -1.85
N TRP A 137 -11.01 3.83 -2.82
CA TRP A 137 -10.51 2.48 -2.57
C TRP A 137 -9.11 2.48 -1.95
N VAL A 138 -8.13 3.15 -2.57
CA VAL A 138 -6.75 3.18 -2.04
C VAL A 138 -6.66 3.88 -0.69
N LEU A 139 -7.51 4.88 -0.43
CA LEU A 139 -7.61 5.52 0.88
C LEU A 139 -8.09 4.53 1.95
N LYS A 140 -9.13 3.76 1.67
CA LYS A 140 -9.67 2.75 2.60
C LYS A 140 -8.69 1.59 2.82
N GLU A 141 -8.06 1.11 1.76
CA GLU A 141 -7.01 0.06 1.86
C GLU A 141 -5.81 0.54 2.67
N SER A 142 -5.30 1.75 2.41
CA SER A 142 -4.18 2.30 3.17
C SER A 142 -4.54 2.49 4.64
N LEU A 143 -5.78 2.91 4.95
CA LEU A 143 -6.29 2.99 6.31
C LEU A 143 -6.32 1.62 7.00
N GLY A 144 -6.91 0.61 6.36
CA GLY A 144 -7.01 -0.74 6.90
C GLY A 144 -5.63 -1.36 7.18
N LYS A 145 -4.66 -1.12 6.30
CA LYS A 145 -3.26 -1.54 6.47
C LYS A 145 -2.57 -0.77 7.61
N ALA A 146 -2.80 0.54 7.73
CA ALA A 146 -2.24 1.34 8.82
C ALA A 146 -2.75 0.82 10.18
N LEU A 147 -4.05 0.58 10.29
CA LEU A 147 -4.68 0.09 11.52
C LEU A 147 -4.43 -1.42 11.78
N GLY A 148 -3.91 -2.16 10.80
CA GLY A 148 -3.67 -3.60 10.93
C GLY A 148 -4.94 -4.46 10.93
N CYS A 149 -6.10 -3.91 10.65
CA CYS A 149 -7.37 -4.65 10.65
C CYS A 149 -7.81 -5.14 9.27
N GLY A 150 -6.99 -4.87 8.24
CA GLY A 150 -7.31 -5.19 6.86
C GLY A 150 -8.53 -4.42 6.33
N LEU A 151 -8.97 -4.77 5.12
CA LEU A 151 -10.14 -4.17 4.50
C LEU A 151 -11.40 -4.93 4.94
N ASN A 152 -12.00 -4.48 6.02
CA ASN A 152 -13.26 -5.02 6.55
C ASN A 152 -14.41 -4.02 6.41
N GLU A 153 -15.63 -4.43 6.75
CA GLU A 153 -16.81 -3.57 6.62
C GLU A 153 -16.68 -2.27 7.41
N SER A 154 -16.08 -2.30 8.60
CA SER A 154 -15.91 -1.10 9.42
C SER A 154 -14.98 -0.07 8.77
N ILE A 155 -13.96 -0.52 8.02
CA ILE A 155 -13.08 0.34 7.22
C ILE A 155 -13.79 0.84 5.97
N LEU A 156 -14.49 -0.05 5.26
CA LEU A 156 -15.20 0.31 4.03
C LEU A 156 -16.29 1.36 4.26
N ARG A 157 -16.93 1.36 5.44
CA ARG A 157 -17.95 2.37 5.84
C ARG A 157 -17.36 3.68 6.34
N ARG A 158 -16.04 3.78 6.57
CA ARG A 158 -15.40 5.04 6.95
C ARG A 158 -15.53 6.05 5.83
N GLU A 159 -15.89 7.27 6.19
CA GLU A 159 -16.15 8.34 5.22
C GLU A 159 -14.97 9.30 5.11
N PHE A 160 -14.55 9.52 3.88
CA PHE A 160 -13.51 10.47 3.54
C PHE A 160 -14.11 11.80 3.06
N ASP A 161 -13.54 12.91 3.51
CA ASP A 161 -13.76 14.23 2.92
C ASP A 161 -12.67 14.47 1.86
N LEU A 162 -13.11 14.64 0.62
CA LEU A 162 -12.26 14.88 -0.54
C LEU A 162 -12.33 16.32 -1.06
N THR A 163 -13.00 17.22 -0.34
CA THR A 163 -13.22 18.62 -0.77
C THR A 163 -11.99 19.49 -0.62
N GLY A 164 -11.10 19.16 0.32
CA GLY A 164 -9.85 19.88 0.57
C GLY A 164 -8.72 19.47 -0.38
N THR A 165 -7.55 20.11 -0.21
CA THR A 165 -6.33 19.79 -0.96
C THR A 165 -5.75 18.42 -0.60
N LYS A 166 -6.06 17.92 0.59
CA LYS A 166 -5.68 16.59 1.07
C LYS A 166 -6.94 15.87 1.56
N PRO A 167 -7.05 14.55 1.34
CA PRO A 167 -8.15 13.78 1.89
C PRO A 167 -8.05 13.72 3.41
N THR A 168 -9.19 13.81 4.10
CA THR A 168 -9.28 13.65 5.54
C THR A 168 -10.29 12.57 5.90
N LEU A 169 -10.04 11.85 6.99
CA LEU A 169 -10.97 10.87 7.52
C LEU A 169 -11.87 11.50 8.57
N LYS A 170 -13.18 11.47 8.37
CA LYS A 170 -14.13 12.01 9.33
C LYS A 170 -13.98 11.36 10.71
N GLY A 171 -13.83 12.21 11.73
CA GLY A 171 -13.71 11.78 13.14
C GLY A 171 -12.35 11.19 13.53
N LYS A 172 -11.32 11.34 12.68
CA LYS A 172 -9.96 10.84 12.93
C LYS A 172 -8.90 11.84 12.48
N PRO A 173 -8.81 13.03 13.11
CA PRO A 173 -7.86 14.07 12.71
C PRO A 173 -6.38 13.67 12.93
N GLU A 174 -6.12 12.65 13.74
CA GLU A 174 -4.79 12.10 14.03
C GLU A 174 -4.24 11.21 12.93
N LEU A 175 -5.03 10.92 11.89
CA LEU A 175 -4.60 10.13 10.73
C LEU A 175 -4.44 11.03 9.53
N PHE A 176 -3.26 11.00 8.96
CA PHE A 176 -2.88 11.82 7.81
C PHE A 176 -2.80 10.96 6.56
N PHE A 177 -3.22 11.54 5.44
CA PHE A 177 -3.23 10.85 4.16
C PHE A 177 -2.49 11.65 3.11
N ARG A 178 -1.71 10.96 2.29
CA ARG A 178 -1.12 11.52 1.08
C ARG A 178 -1.44 10.65 -0.10
N GLU A 179 -1.93 11.28 -1.16
CA GLU A 179 -2.20 10.64 -2.44
C GLU A 179 -1.08 10.91 -3.42
N PHE A 180 -0.82 9.95 -4.29
CA PHE A 180 0.09 10.07 -5.41
C PHE A 180 -0.61 9.57 -6.66
N SER A 181 -0.40 10.26 -7.78
CA SER A 181 -0.96 9.89 -9.08
C SER A 181 0.14 9.46 -10.01
N LEU A 182 -0.05 8.27 -10.60
CA LEU A 182 0.74 7.77 -11.72
C LEU A 182 -0.21 7.53 -12.90
N PRO A 183 0.28 7.55 -14.13
CA PRO A 183 -0.54 7.22 -15.28
C PRO A 183 -1.24 5.86 -15.08
N ASN A 184 -2.57 5.84 -15.15
CA ASN A 184 -3.42 4.67 -14.95
C ASN A 184 -3.38 4.02 -13.55
N TYR A 185 -2.86 4.71 -12.51
CA TYR A 185 -2.86 4.21 -11.14
C TYR A 185 -3.32 5.26 -10.15
N ARG A 186 -3.81 4.79 -9.00
CA ARG A 186 -4.00 5.58 -7.79
C ARG A 186 -3.21 4.97 -6.66
N CYS A 187 -2.59 5.83 -5.87
CA CYS A 187 -1.84 5.43 -4.68
C CYS A 187 -2.25 6.31 -3.50
N ALA A 188 -2.30 5.72 -2.32
CA ALA A 188 -2.48 6.46 -1.08
C ALA A 188 -1.62 5.87 0.03
N VAL A 189 -1.19 6.74 0.92
CA VAL A 189 -0.48 6.39 2.15
C VAL A 189 -1.20 7.01 3.32
N CYS A 190 -1.45 6.22 4.36
CA CYS A 190 -2.00 6.62 5.65
C CYS A 190 -0.92 6.51 6.72
N SER A 191 -0.73 7.53 7.54
CA SER A 191 0.22 7.54 8.65
C SER A 191 -0.30 8.36 9.83
N GLN A 192 0.26 8.12 11.01
CA GLN A 192 0.04 8.95 12.20
C GLN A 192 0.98 10.17 12.25
N THR A 193 1.91 10.31 11.30
CA THR A 193 2.73 11.50 11.13
C THR A 193 2.24 12.32 9.93
N PRO A 194 2.22 13.67 10.01
CA PRO A 194 1.74 14.51 8.92
C PRO A 194 2.74 14.64 7.76
N ASP A 195 4.01 14.26 8.00
CA ASP A 195 5.10 14.50 7.07
C ASP A 195 5.35 13.28 6.18
N PHE A 196 5.24 13.50 4.88
CA PHE A 196 5.45 12.48 3.85
C PHE A 196 6.50 12.97 2.85
N SER A 197 7.42 12.09 2.45
CA SER A 197 8.29 12.37 1.31
C SER A 197 7.50 12.48 0.01
N GLU A 198 8.11 13.07 -1.02
CA GLU A 198 7.70 12.76 -2.39
C GLU A 198 7.92 11.27 -2.66
N ILE A 199 7.25 10.76 -3.70
CA ILE A 199 7.44 9.36 -4.09
C ILE A 199 8.84 9.16 -4.68
N ILE A 200 9.57 8.16 -4.16
CA ILE A 200 10.94 7.84 -4.55
C ILE A 200 10.89 6.65 -5.51
N PHE A 201 11.26 6.87 -6.77
CA PHE A 201 11.32 5.82 -7.77
C PHE A 201 12.62 5.04 -7.65
N ILE A 202 12.50 3.71 -7.55
CA ILE A 202 13.63 2.78 -7.41
C ILE A 202 13.70 1.87 -8.64
N SER A 203 14.91 1.68 -9.15
CA SER A 203 15.23 0.62 -10.11
C SER A 203 15.68 -0.62 -9.34
N LEU A 204 14.94 -1.71 -9.42
CA LEU A 204 15.22 -3.00 -8.75
C LEU A 204 16.12 -3.91 -9.58
#